data_0d1d8fa9262c4f85021a071aba72b3b1
#
_entry.id   0d1d8fa9262c4f85021a071aba72b3b1
#
_cell.length_a   1.000
_cell.length_b   1.000
_cell.length_c   1.000
_cell.angle_alpha   90.00
_cell.angle_beta   90.00
_cell.angle_gamma   90.00
#
_symmetry.space_group_name_H-M   'P 1'
#
loop_
_entity.id
_entity.type
_entity.pdbx_description
1 polymer ?
#
loop_
_entity_poly.entity_id
_entity_poly.type
_entity_poly.pdbx_seq_one_letter_code
_entity_poly.pdbx_strand_id
1 'polypeptide(L)'
;MIKIGNYNFDGPWSLSSTNLIDRAAVYVILCSNSNGNYDVVYVGETGQAGTRLSNHERATCWSRNCGSSLYVAIFWTPSERYTADDRRQIEKELRDQYNPPCNRQ
;
A
#
# COMPACT_ATOMS: atom_id res chain seq x y z
N MET A 1 -0.60 -3.65 13.54
CA MET A 1 0.22 -2.55 12.98
C MET A 1 1.54 -3.11 12.46
N ILE A 2 2.02 -2.61 11.36
CA ILE A 2 3.25 -3.08 10.74
C ILE A 2 4.14 -1.88 10.39
N LYS A 3 5.43 -2.01 10.64
CA LYS A 3 6.40 -0.96 10.29
C LYS A 3 6.92 -1.21 8.88
N ILE A 4 6.77 -0.21 8.01
CA ILE A 4 7.28 -0.25 6.63
C ILE A 4 8.13 1.00 6.44
N GLY A 5 9.42 0.81 6.15
CA GLY A 5 10.35 1.92 6.18
C GLY A 5 10.38 2.54 7.57
N ASN A 6 10.21 3.86 7.64
CA ASN A 6 10.20 4.60 8.90
C ASN A 6 8.80 4.89 9.42
N TYR A 7 7.77 4.24 8.87
CA TYR A 7 6.38 4.56 9.16
C TYR A 7 5.64 3.37 9.75
N ASN A 8 4.72 3.64 10.68
CA ASN A 8 3.85 2.62 11.24
C ASN A 8 2.53 2.61 10.49
N PHE A 9 2.29 1.53 9.77
CA PHE A 9 1.07 1.34 8.98
C PHE A 9 0.05 0.54 9.76
N ASP A 10 -1.21 0.86 9.59
CA ASP A 10 -2.32 0.06 10.10
C ASP A 10 -2.49 -1.19 9.24
N GLY A 11 -2.95 -2.26 9.85
CA GLY A 11 -3.08 -3.55 9.20
C GLY A 11 -1.88 -4.45 9.49
N PRO A 12 -1.50 -5.32 8.59
CA PRO A 12 -2.09 -5.53 7.26
C PRO A 12 -3.43 -6.27 7.31
N TRP A 13 -4.29 -5.99 6.35
CA TRP A 13 -5.58 -6.67 6.19
C TRP A 13 -5.60 -7.43 4.87
N SER A 14 -6.37 -8.52 4.82
CA SER A 14 -6.59 -9.23 3.57
C SER A 14 -7.21 -8.29 2.54
N LEU A 15 -6.58 -8.18 1.37
CA LEU A 15 -7.03 -7.27 0.33
C LEU A 15 -8.43 -7.64 -0.17
N SER A 16 -8.74 -8.94 -0.24
CA SER A 16 -10.01 -9.42 -0.79
C SER A 16 -11.21 -9.19 0.12
N SER A 17 -10.99 -8.97 1.42
CA SER A 17 -12.09 -8.87 2.38
C SER A 17 -12.11 -7.55 3.14
N THR A 18 -11.26 -6.61 2.77
CA THR A 18 -11.16 -5.32 3.47
C THR A 18 -11.96 -4.24 2.76
N ASN A 19 -12.78 -3.53 3.53
CA ASN A 19 -13.47 -2.33 3.08
C ASN A 19 -12.85 -1.13 3.80
N LEU A 20 -12.23 -0.25 3.02
CA LEU A 20 -11.54 0.91 3.57
C LEU A 20 -12.41 2.16 3.46
N ILE A 21 -12.30 3.03 4.46
CA ILE A 21 -12.94 4.34 4.40
C ILE A 21 -12.28 5.17 3.32
N ASP A 22 -13.03 6.11 2.76
CA ASP A 22 -12.58 6.87 1.60
C ASP A 22 -11.86 8.15 2.05
N ARG A 23 -10.66 7.97 2.59
CA ARG A 23 -9.83 9.06 3.10
C ARG A 23 -8.43 9.00 2.51
N ALA A 24 -7.71 10.12 2.62
CA ALA A 24 -6.36 10.23 2.09
C ALA A 24 -5.38 9.34 2.84
N ALA A 25 -4.53 8.65 2.09
CA ALA A 25 -3.58 7.71 2.68
C ALA A 25 -2.42 7.39 1.73
N VAL A 26 -1.35 6.89 2.33
CA VAL A 26 -0.34 6.11 1.63
C VAL A 26 -0.66 4.65 1.91
N TYR A 27 -0.62 3.81 0.89
CA TYR A 27 -0.94 2.39 1.06
C TYR A 27 0.15 1.52 0.45
N VAL A 28 0.30 0.33 1.00
CA VAL A 28 1.29 -0.64 0.54
C VAL A 28 0.59 -1.97 0.33
N ILE A 29 0.77 -2.54 -0.85
CA ILE A 29 0.25 -3.87 -1.17
C ILE A 29 1.35 -4.87 -0.84
N LEU A 30 0.99 -5.87 -0.06
CA LEU A 30 1.91 -6.86 0.48
C LEU A 30 1.50 -8.26 0.01
N CYS A 31 2.51 -9.09 -0.23
CA CYS A 31 2.30 -10.50 -0.53
C CYS A 31 2.90 -11.32 0.62
N SER A 32 2.10 -12.21 1.21
CA SER A 32 2.62 -13.09 2.25
C SER A 32 3.58 -14.10 1.63
N ASN A 33 4.69 -14.34 2.32
CA ASN A 33 5.68 -15.32 1.84
C ASN A 33 5.76 -16.52 2.79
N SER A 34 6.52 -17.54 2.37
CA SER A 34 6.60 -18.80 3.09
C SER A 34 7.30 -18.70 4.45
N ASN A 35 7.99 -17.58 4.71
CA ASN A 35 8.71 -17.37 5.97
C ASN A 35 7.85 -16.68 7.03
N GLY A 36 6.56 -16.45 6.75
CA GLY A 36 5.69 -15.71 7.66
C GLY A 36 5.88 -14.21 7.59
N ASN A 37 6.59 -13.71 6.60
CA ASN A 37 6.83 -12.30 6.38
C ASN A 37 6.06 -11.82 5.15
N TYR A 38 6.29 -10.57 4.76
CA TYR A 38 5.62 -9.97 3.60
C TYR A 38 6.64 -9.38 2.65
N ASP A 39 6.35 -9.50 1.36
CA ASP A 39 7.09 -8.80 0.31
C ASP A 39 6.27 -7.59 -0.14
N VAL A 40 6.94 -6.47 -0.37
CA VAL A 40 6.28 -5.26 -0.85
C VAL A 40 6.07 -5.37 -2.34
N VAL A 41 4.81 -5.36 -2.78
CA VAL A 41 4.43 -5.52 -4.18
C VAL A 41 4.20 -4.18 -4.85
N TYR A 42 3.63 -3.21 -4.12
CA TYR A 42 3.28 -1.91 -4.66
C TYR A 42 3.14 -0.89 -3.55
N VAL A 43 3.54 0.34 -3.81
CA VAL A 43 3.34 1.49 -2.92
C VAL A 43 2.57 2.55 -3.69
N GLY A 44 1.51 3.08 -3.10
CA GLY A 44 0.71 4.11 -3.72
C GLY A 44 0.26 5.16 -2.72
N GLU A 45 -0.27 6.28 -3.24
CA GLU A 45 -0.89 7.30 -2.43
C GLU A 45 -2.20 7.72 -3.09
N THR A 46 -3.13 8.21 -2.30
CA THR A 46 -4.42 8.61 -2.81
C THR A 46 -5.13 9.56 -1.84
N GLY A 47 -6.01 10.41 -2.38
CA GLY A 47 -6.92 11.19 -1.56
C GLY A 47 -8.15 10.40 -1.10
N GLN A 48 -8.40 9.22 -1.69
CA GLN A 48 -9.62 8.44 -1.47
C GLN A 48 -9.29 6.95 -1.48
N ALA A 49 -8.80 6.43 -0.35
CA ALA A 49 -8.29 5.06 -0.26
C ALA A 49 -9.34 4.00 -0.62
N GLY A 50 -10.56 4.16 -0.12
CA GLY A 50 -11.61 3.17 -0.39
C GLY A 50 -11.91 3.03 -1.87
N THR A 51 -12.15 4.16 -2.55
CA THR A 51 -12.43 4.18 -3.99
C THR A 51 -11.23 3.64 -4.79
N ARG A 52 -10.03 4.10 -4.46
CA ARG A 52 -8.84 3.74 -5.22
C ARG A 52 -8.54 2.25 -5.16
N LEU A 53 -8.68 1.65 -3.98
CA LEU A 53 -8.32 0.24 -3.78
C LEU A 53 -9.43 -0.72 -4.26
N SER A 54 -10.66 -0.25 -4.39
CA SER A 54 -11.74 -1.09 -4.92
C SER A 54 -11.65 -1.26 -6.44
N ASN A 55 -10.92 -0.42 -7.14
CA ASN A 55 -10.80 -0.48 -8.59
C ASN A 55 -9.44 0.07 -9.03
N HIS A 56 -8.38 -0.69 -8.76
CA HIS A 56 -7.03 -0.24 -9.03
C HIS A 56 -6.50 -0.79 -10.36
N GLU A 57 -5.89 0.06 -11.15
CA GLU A 57 -5.35 -0.29 -12.45
C GLU A 57 -4.17 -1.26 -12.40
N ARG A 58 -3.49 -1.35 -11.25
CA ARG A 58 -2.35 -2.25 -11.06
C ARG A 58 -2.73 -3.58 -10.43
N ALA A 59 -4.01 -3.84 -10.19
CA ALA A 59 -4.46 -5.06 -9.51
C ALA A 59 -3.98 -6.34 -10.21
N THR A 60 -3.96 -6.35 -11.54
CA THR A 60 -3.45 -7.49 -12.30
C THR A 60 -1.97 -7.73 -12.04
N CYS A 61 -1.19 -6.66 -11.96
CA CYS A 61 0.23 -6.76 -11.63
C CYS A 61 0.42 -7.34 -10.22
N TRP A 62 -0.38 -6.91 -9.27
CA TRP A 62 -0.31 -7.43 -7.91
C TRP A 62 -0.50 -8.94 -7.88
N SER A 63 -1.54 -9.41 -8.58
CA SER A 63 -1.83 -10.85 -8.64
C SER A 63 -0.72 -11.64 -9.32
N ARG A 64 -0.12 -11.09 -10.37
CA ARG A 64 0.97 -11.75 -11.08
C ARG A 64 2.23 -11.88 -10.23
N ASN A 65 2.44 -10.96 -9.30
CA ASN A 65 3.65 -10.90 -8.48
C ASN A 65 3.41 -11.48 -7.09
N CYS A 66 2.32 -12.22 -6.88
CA CYS A 66 2.03 -12.85 -5.61
C CYS A 66 1.43 -14.23 -5.83
N GLY A 67 2.18 -15.26 -5.47
CA GLY A 67 1.71 -16.64 -5.56
C GLY A 67 0.88 -17.10 -4.36
N SER A 68 0.61 -16.18 -3.42
CA SER A 68 -0.15 -16.48 -2.21
C SER A 68 -1.19 -15.38 -1.98
N SER A 69 -1.43 -14.96 -0.74
CA SER A 69 -2.47 -13.98 -0.43
C SER A 69 -1.94 -12.56 -0.45
N LEU A 70 -2.74 -11.66 -0.97
CA LEU A 70 -2.44 -10.22 -0.99
C LEU A 70 -3.05 -9.54 0.23
N TYR A 71 -2.30 -8.58 0.77
CA TYR A 71 -2.69 -7.78 1.92
C TYR A 71 -2.48 -6.30 1.61
N VAL A 72 -3.14 -5.45 2.39
CA VAL A 72 -2.97 -4.00 2.29
C VAL A 72 -2.67 -3.43 3.67
N ALA A 73 -1.68 -2.55 3.72
CA ALA A 73 -1.35 -1.77 4.91
C ALA A 73 -1.57 -0.30 4.58
N ILE A 74 -2.06 0.48 5.55
CA ILE A 74 -2.49 1.85 5.34
C ILE A 74 -1.80 2.78 6.34
N PHE A 75 -1.26 3.88 5.81
CA PHE A 75 -0.78 4.99 6.60
C PHE A 75 -1.70 6.18 6.33
N TRP A 76 -2.60 6.46 7.27
CA TRP A 76 -3.59 7.53 7.10
C TRP A 76 -2.90 8.89 7.14
N THR A 77 -3.29 9.78 6.22
CA THR A 77 -2.70 11.11 6.09
C THR A 77 -3.80 12.18 6.14
N PRO A 78 -4.33 12.45 7.35
CA PRO A 78 -5.39 13.46 7.48
C PRO A 78 -4.95 14.80 6.91
N SER A 79 -5.86 15.49 6.21
CA SER A 79 -5.53 16.73 5.51
C SER A 79 -5.10 17.86 6.44
N GLU A 80 -5.42 17.78 7.73
CA GLU A 80 -4.94 18.75 8.73
C GLU A 80 -3.43 18.67 8.98
N ARG A 81 -2.82 17.53 8.63
CA ARG A 81 -1.40 17.26 8.91
C ARG A 81 -0.58 17.01 7.67
N TYR A 82 -1.21 16.55 6.60
CA TYR A 82 -0.49 16.12 5.39
C TYR A 82 -1.12 16.73 4.15
N THR A 83 -0.26 17.14 3.22
CA THR A 83 -0.67 17.58 1.89
C THR A 83 -0.53 16.42 0.91
N ALA A 84 -1.02 16.62 -0.33
CA ALA A 84 -0.78 15.65 -1.39
C ALA A 84 0.72 15.51 -1.68
N ASP A 85 1.48 16.59 -1.55
CA ASP A 85 2.93 16.53 -1.74
C ASP A 85 3.60 15.69 -0.65
N ASP A 86 3.13 15.79 0.58
CA ASP A 86 3.63 14.95 1.68
C ASP A 86 3.40 13.47 1.37
N ARG A 87 2.21 13.12 0.88
CA ARG A 87 1.91 11.74 0.52
C ARG A 87 2.81 11.25 -0.61
N ARG A 88 3.03 12.08 -1.62
CA ARG A 88 3.90 11.71 -2.73
C ARG A 88 5.36 11.53 -2.28
N GLN A 89 5.79 12.32 -1.31
CA GLN A 89 7.14 12.19 -0.76
C GLN A 89 7.30 10.87 0.00
N ILE A 90 6.33 10.50 0.81
CA ILE A 90 6.35 9.22 1.54
C ILE A 90 6.34 8.05 0.55
N GLU A 91 5.47 8.13 -0.45
CA GLU A 91 5.41 7.11 -1.51
C GLU A 91 6.76 6.96 -2.20
N LYS A 92 7.39 8.07 -2.54
CA LYS A 92 8.70 8.04 -3.22
C LYS A 92 9.76 7.38 -2.36
N GLU A 93 9.81 7.73 -1.07
CA GLU A 93 10.77 7.13 -0.13
C GLU A 93 10.62 5.60 -0.11
N LEU A 94 9.39 5.13 -0.01
CA LEU A 94 9.13 3.70 0.09
C LEU A 94 9.39 2.98 -1.24
N ARG A 95 9.04 3.59 -2.37
CA ARG A 95 9.37 3.02 -3.67
C ARG A 95 10.88 2.89 -3.86
N ASP A 96 11.62 3.90 -3.45
CA ASP A 96 13.09 3.88 -3.58
C ASP A 96 13.71 2.83 -2.66
N GLN A 97 13.15 2.65 -1.48
CA GLN A 97 13.67 1.69 -0.50
C GLN A 97 13.37 0.24 -0.90
N TYR A 98 12.17 -0.05 -1.34
CA TYR A 98 11.72 -1.41 -1.60
C TYR A 98 11.75 -1.83 -3.07
N ASN A 99 11.77 -0.87 -3.98
CA ASN A 99 11.76 -1.12 -5.42
C ASN A 99 10.68 -2.15 -5.81
N PRO A 100 9.39 -1.88 -5.50
CA PRO A 100 8.35 -2.88 -5.68
C PRO A 100 8.12 -3.22 -7.16
N PRO A 101 7.83 -4.47 -7.49
CA PRO A 101 7.69 -4.87 -8.89
C PRO A 101 6.57 -4.15 -9.63
N CYS A 102 5.48 -3.83 -8.96
CA CYS A 102 4.33 -3.20 -9.62
C CYS A 102 4.41 -1.68 -9.69
N ASN A 103 5.44 -1.06 -9.13
CA ASN A 103 5.74 0.35 -9.33
C ASN A 103 6.67 0.58 -10.52
N ARG A 104 7.27 -0.45 -11.05
CA ARG A 104 8.13 -0.34 -12.24
C ARG A 104 7.26 -0.28 -13.50
N GLN A 105 7.74 0.43 -14.48
CA GLN A 105 7.08 0.53 -15.77
C GLN A 105 7.53 -0.57 -16.71
#